data_0a7fa2977c8a93586d22e8791759f3b6
#
_entry.id   0a7fa2977c8a93586d22e8791759f3b6
#
_cell.length_a   1.000
_cell.length_b   1.000
_cell.length_c   1.000
_cell.angle_alpha   90.00
_cell.angle_beta   90.00
_cell.angle_gamma   90.00
#
_symmetry.space_group_name_H-M   'P 1'
#
loop_
_entity.id
_entity.type
_entity.pdbx_description
1 polymer ?
#
loop_
_entity_poly.entity_id
_entity_poly.type
_entity_poly.pdbx_seq_one_letter_code
_entity_poly.pdbx_strand_id
1 'polypeptide(L)'
;MGIWCDWEAQGTRLTQNLLHDNCPPEGTPKAEGAMMSQDIFIEVGHGPTLIDNNIMLSPVSVRMATDGIACVHNLMLGSLTAVGGGTGDRYTPYHIRHRTEVAGFMTFLHGDDRFYNNIFIQNYPVEETETVEDMGFKMEDNQEVGTHVFDEYPTYDEWISHFELDKPADMSKLEPYHNKCHLPVWVNGNAYFNGAKACVNEKENLMDNENQVKVELVEKAATIPSRRTCMSS
;
A
#
# COMPACT_ATOMS: atom_id res chain seq x y z
N MET A 1 7.50 -11.40 5.27
CA MET A 1 7.58 -9.94 5.03
C MET A 1 8.81 -9.62 4.21
N GLY A 2 8.60 -8.92 3.08
CA GLY A 2 9.69 -8.56 2.18
C GLY A 2 10.44 -7.30 2.62
N ILE A 3 9.79 -6.15 2.52
CA ILE A 3 10.36 -4.85 2.89
C ILE A 3 9.48 -4.21 3.96
N TRP A 4 10.10 -3.74 5.02
CA TRP A 4 9.43 -3.02 6.09
C TRP A 4 10.06 -1.63 6.25
N CYS A 5 9.27 -0.60 5.96
CA CYS A 5 9.62 0.79 6.24
C CYS A 5 8.97 1.17 7.56
N ASP A 6 9.74 1.05 8.62
CA ASP A 6 9.31 1.36 9.97
C ASP A 6 9.30 2.86 10.20
N TRP A 7 8.72 3.27 11.27
CA TRP A 7 8.50 4.61 11.79
C TRP A 7 9.43 5.70 11.20
N GLU A 8 8.84 6.74 10.65
CA GLU A 8 9.55 7.91 10.07
C GLU A 8 10.34 7.62 8.78
N ALA A 9 10.10 6.51 8.10
CA ALA A 9 10.75 6.21 6.83
C ALA A 9 10.22 7.09 5.68
N GLN A 10 10.27 8.42 5.86
CA GLN A 10 9.75 9.40 4.91
C GLN A 10 10.75 9.70 3.78
N GLY A 11 10.24 10.09 2.62
CA GLY A 11 11.08 10.35 1.45
C GLY A 11 11.67 9.10 0.81
N THR A 12 11.03 7.94 1.04
CA THR A 12 11.49 6.63 0.58
C THR A 12 11.01 6.33 -0.83
N ARG A 13 11.84 5.65 -1.61
CA ARG A 13 11.48 5.07 -2.90
C ARG A 13 11.82 3.59 -2.93
N LEU A 14 10.82 2.76 -3.25
CA LEU A 14 10.96 1.32 -3.44
C LEU A 14 10.69 1.02 -4.92
N THR A 15 11.71 0.62 -5.67
CA THR A 15 11.61 0.51 -7.12
C THR A 15 12.35 -0.69 -7.68
N GLN A 16 11.79 -1.29 -8.74
CA GLN A 16 12.39 -2.38 -9.51
C GLN A 16 12.73 -3.63 -8.68
N ASN A 17 11.86 -3.95 -7.70
CA ASN A 17 12.00 -5.15 -6.90
C ASN A 17 11.08 -6.26 -7.44
N LEU A 18 11.54 -7.50 -7.30
CA LEU A 18 10.72 -8.70 -7.40
C LEU A 18 10.55 -9.26 -5.98
N LEU A 19 9.31 -9.23 -5.49
CA LEU A 19 8.94 -9.70 -4.15
C LEU A 19 7.98 -10.88 -4.29
N HIS A 20 8.30 -11.98 -3.63
CA HIS A 20 7.50 -13.20 -3.69
C HIS A 20 7.74 -14.08 -2.46
N ASP A 21 6.86 -15.05 -2.24
CA ASP A 21 6.94 -16.04 -1.16
C ASP A 21 7.03 -15.43 0.25
N ASN A 22 6.56 -14.19 0.40
CA ASN A 22 6.41 -13.56 1.70
C ASN A 22 5.15 -14.07 2.38
N CYS A 23 5.21 -15.27 2.90
CA CYS A 23 4.16 -15.91 3.67
C CYS A 23 4.73 -16.46 4.97
N PRO A 24 3.88 -16.62 6.00
CA PRO A 24 4.31 -17.24 7.24
C PRO A 24 4.65 -18.71 7.01
N PRO A 25 5.54 -19.29 7.81
CA PRO A 25 5.78 -20.72 7.80
C PRO A 25 4.49 -21.52 8.02
N GLU A 26 4.41 -22.71 7.44
CA GLU A 26 3.28 -23.62 7.64
C GLU A 26 3.03 -23.90 9.12
N GLY A 27 1.77 -23.79 9.54
CA GLY A 27 1.37 -23.97 10.94
C GLY A 27 1.48 -22.70 11.82
N THR A 28 1.90 -21.57 11.27
CA THR A 28 1.86 -20.30 12.00
C THR A 28 0.41 -19.91 12.29
N PRO A 29 0.06 -19.53 13.53
CA PRO A 29 -1.28 -19.02 13.84
C PRO A 29 -1.65 -17.82 12.96
N LYS A 30 -2.92 -17.73 12.52
CA LYS A 30 -3.37 -16.66 11.60
C LYS A 30 -3.03 -15.25 12.11
N ALA A 31 -3.22 -14.99 13.41
CA ALA A 31 -2.90 -13.71 14.02
C ALA A 31 -1.43 -13.29 13.87
N GLU A 32 -0.52 -14.25 14.11
CA GLU A 32 0.92 -14.03 13.93
C GLU A 32 1.30 -13.97 12.45
N GLY A 33 0.64 -14.78 11.61
CA GLY A 33 0.88 -14.86 10.16
C GLY A 33 0.48 -13.59 9.42
N ALA A 34 -0.55 -12.89 9.86
CA ALA A 34 -1.03 -11.66 9.25
C ALA A 34 0.05 -10.56 9.20
N MET A 35 0.94 -10.51 10.19
CA MET A 35 2.07 -9.58 10.22
C MET A 35 3.25 -10.00 9.34
N MET A 36 3.21 -11.16 8.68
CA MET A 36 4.34 -11.72 7.92
C MET A 36 4.07 -11.87 6.42
N SER A 37 2.83 -11.66 5.99
CA SER A 37 2.37 -12.05 4.64
C SER A 37 2.55 -10.99 3.56
N GLN A 38 3.09 -9.82 3.89
CA GLN A 38 3.17 -8.70 2.95
C GLN A 38 4.52 -8.59 2.24
N ASP A 39 4.45 -8.18 0.97
CA ASP A 39 5.64 -7.83 0.18
C ASP A 39 6.24 -6.52 0.69
N ILE A 40 5.42 -5.51 0.91
CA ILE A 40 5.83 -4.20 1.43
C ILE A 40 4.92 -3.81 2.59
N PHE A 41 5.53 -3.39 3.69
CA PHE A 41 4.84 -2.78 4.82
C PHE A 41 5.39 -1.37 5.07
N ILE A 42 4.52 -0.36 5.00
CA ILE A 42 4.85 1.01 5.37
C ILE A 42 4.14 1.31 6.68
N GLU A 43 4.92 1.51 7.73
CA GLU A 43 4.41 1.72 9.08
C GLU A 43 4.65 3.15 9.55
N VAL A 44 3.62 3.74 10.13
CA VAL A 44 3.57 5.04 10.81
C VAL A 44 4.44 6.14 10.19
N GLY A 45 3.89 6.80 9.18
CA GLY A 45 4.55 7.92 8.51
C GLY A 45 3.55 8.86 7.85
N HIS A 46 4.06 9.98 7.35
CA HIS A 46 3.27 10.96 6.58
C HIS A 46 3.71 11.06 5.13
N GLY A 47 4.44 10.05 4.65
CA GLY A 47 5.00 10.09 3.31
C GLY A 47 6.03 11.23 3.09
N PRO A 48 6.37 11.53 1.84
CA PRO A 48 5.99 10.76 0.68
C PRO A 48 6.74 9.41 0.61
N THR A 49 6.03 8.37 0.17
CA THR A 49 6.67 7.09 -0.15
C THR A 49 6.28 6.70 -1.58
N LEU A 50 7.27 6.51 -2.44
CA LEU A 50 7.05 6.10 -3.83
C LEU A 50 7.36 4.61 -3.98
N ILE A 51 6.37 3.85 -4.42
CA ILE A 51 6.45 2.42 -4.73
C ILE A 51 6.21 2.29 -6.23
N ASP A 52 7.27 2.09 -7.02
CA ASP A 52 7.13 2.10 -8.47
C ASP A 52 7.91 0.97 -9.17
N ASN A 53 7.32 0.49 -10.27
CA ASN A 53 7.92 -0.53 -11.12
C ASN A 53 8.31 -1.83 -10.38
N ASN A 54 7.56 -2.23 -9.36
CA ASN A 54 7.78 -3.48 -8.65
C ASN A 54 6.88 -4.59 -9.17
N ILE A 55 7.29 -5.82 -8.94
CA ILE A 55 6.52 -7.03 -9.14
C ILE A 55 6.31 -7.65 -7.74
N MET A 56 5.06 -7.67 -7.29
CA MET A 56 4.65 -8.13 -5.96
C MET A 56 3.74 -9.34 -6.12
N LEU A 57 4.21 -10.51 -5.73
CA LEU A 57 3.58 -11.80 -6.02
C LEU A 57 3.05 -12.50 -4.77
N SER A 58 3.26 -11.97 -3.57
CA SER A 58 2.76 -12.57 -2.32
C SER A 58 1.28 -12.23 -2.06
N PRO A 59 0.60 -12.91 -1.12
CA PRO A 59 -0.84 -12.71 -0.86
C PRO A 59 -1.24 -11.29 -0.47
N VAL A 60 -0.36 -10.53 0.16
CA VAL A 60 -0.54 -9.10 0.45
C VAL A 60 0.58 -8.33 -0.25
N SER A 61 0.22 -7.48 -1.20
CA SER A 61 1.20 -6.66 -1.91
C SER A 61 1.69 -5.50 -1.05
N VAL A 62 0.79 -4.67 -0.55
CA VAL A 62 1.17 -3.53 0.29
C VAL A 62 0.27 -3.45 1.51
N ARG A 63 0.90 -3.41 2.67
CA ARG A 63 0.25 -3.07 3.92
C ARG A 63 0.57 -1.63 4.28
N MET A 64 -0.47 -0.85 4.56
CA MET A 64 -0.37 0.58 4.77
C MET A 64 -0.88 0.96 6.15
N ALA A 65 0.00 1.49 6.99
CA ALA A 65 -0.31 2.14 8.25
C ALA A 65 0.29 3.55 8.24
N THR A 66 -0.04 4.35 7.22
CA THR A 66 0.63 5.61 6.91
C THR A 66 -0.26 6.49 6.03
N ASP A 67 0.19 7.71 5.77
CA ASP A 67 -0.32 8.61 4.74
C ASP A 67 0.70 8.74 3.61
N GLY A 68 0.26 9.20 2.44
CA GLY A 68 1.13 9.75 1.39
C GLY A 68 1.93 8.72 0.61
N ILE A 69 1.33 7.56 0.29
CA ILE A 69 1.92 6.57 -0.60
C ILE A 69 1.56 6.89 -2.06
N ALA A 70 2.50 6.70 -2.95
CA ALA A 70 2.26 6.65 -4.39
C ALA A 70 2.68 5.30 -4.96
N CYS A 71 1.71 4.49 -5.40
CA CYS A 71 1.92 3.23 -6.09
C CYS A 71 1.74 3.44 -7.59
N VAL A 72 2.80 3.29 -8.39
CA VAL A 72 2.77 3.61 -9.81
C VAL A 72 3.49 2.53 -10.64
N HIS A 73 2.84 2.05 -11.70
CA HIS A 73 3.43 1.06 -12.60
C HIS A 73 3.87 -0.24 -11.93
N ASN A 74 3.17 -0.71 -10.92
CA ASN A 74 3.46 -2.00 -10.27
C ASN A 74 2.58 -3.11 -10.83
N LEU A 75 3.05 -4.35 -10.73
CA LEU A 75 2.24 -5.56 -10.85
C LEU A 75 1.98 -6.11 -9.46
N MET A 76 0.71 -6.27 -9.09
CA MET A 76 0.27 -6.70 -7.76
C MET A 76 -0.66 -7.90 -7.87
N LEU A 77 -0.26 -9.03 -7.28
CA LEU A 77 -1.06 -10.25 -7.21
C LEU A 77 -1.73 -10.44 -5.85
N GLY A 78 -1.34 -9.65 -4.88
CA GLY A 78 -1.89 -9.65 -3.53
C GLY A 78 -2.72 -8.40 -3.24
N SER A 79 -3.43 -8.46 -2.13
CA SER A 79 -4.30 -7.38 -1.67
C SER A 79 -3.53 -6.13 -1.26
N LEU A 80 -4.26 -5.02 -1.19
CA LEU A 80 -3.88 -3.83 -0.45
C LEU A 80 -4.59 -3.89 0.92
N THR A 81 -3.86 -3.64 1.99
CA THR A 81 -4.43 -3.63 3.35
C THR A 81 -4.15 -2.29 4.01
N ALA A 82 -5.20 -1.53 4.28
CA ALA A 82 -5.13 -0.32 5.08
C ALA A 82 -5.36 -0.68 6.55
N VAL A 83 -4.41 -0.36 7.41
CA VAL A 83 -4.53 -0.55 8.86
C VAL A 83 -5.17 0.70 9.44
N GLY A 84 -6.23 0.53 10.22
CA GLY A 84 -7.11 1.60 10.71
C GLY A 84 -6.41 2.87 11.20
N GLY A 85 -6.96 4.02 10.82
CA GLY A 85 -6.41 5.33 11.11
C GLY A 85 -6.42 5.68 12.60
N GLY A 86 -5.57 6.62 13.00
CA GLY A 86 -5.46 7.08 14.38
C GLY A 86 -4.96 6.01 15.34
N THR A 87 -4.19 5.08 14.85
CA THR A 87 -3.76 3.88 15.55
C THR A 87 -3.00 4.19 16.83
N GLY A 88 -3.71 4.01 17.96
CA GLY A 88 -3.10 3.99 19.28
C GLY A 88 -2.42 5.28 19.71
N ASP A 89 -2.93 6.44 19.30
CA ASP A 89 -2.34 7.74 19.63
C ASP A 89 -0.85 7.86 19.24
N ARG A 90 -0.44 7.12 18.22
CA ARG A 90 0.94 7.17 17.71
C ARG A 90 1.16 8.46 16.93
N TYR A 91 1.84 9.39 17.53
CA TYR A 91 2.25 10.63 16.90
C TYR A 91 3.64 10.44 16.30
N THR A 92 3.78 10.85 15.04
CA THR A 92 5.06 10.78 14.33
C THR A 92 5.48 12.18 13.87
N PRO A 93 6.78 12.45 13.73
CA PRO A 93 7.25 13.73 13.23
C PRO A 93 6.71 14.02 11.83
N TYR A 94 6.09 15.18 11.68
CA TYR A 94 5.70 15.72 10.39
C TYR A 94 6.78 16.69 9.90
N HIS A 95 7.36 16.37 8.75
CA HIS A 95 8.40 17.19 8.13
C HIS A 95 7.82 18.14 7.10
N ILE A 96 8.35 19.36 7.07
CA ILE A 96 8.07 20.27 5.98
C ILE A 96 8.63 19.67 4.67
N ARG A 97 7.86 19.73 3.59
CA ARG A 97 8.28 19.18 2.30
C ARG A 97 9.66 19.68 1.88
N HIS A 98 10.49 18.78 1.40
CA HIS A 98 11.87 19.04 0.98
C HIS A 98 12.82 19.59 2.07
N ARG A 99 12.48 19.40 3.34
CA ARG A 99 13.27 19.78 4.49
C ARG A 99 13.38 18.64 5.48
N THR A 100 14.36 18.73 6.37
CA THR A 100 14.53 17.81 7.49
C THR A 100 14.00 18.38 8.81
N GLU A 101 13.45 19.58 8.76
CA GLU A 101 12.88 20.23 9.95
C GLU A 101 11.56 19.57 10.33
N VAL A 102 11.43 19.23 11.58
CA VAL A 102 10.16 18.76 12.15
C VAL A 102 9.24 19.96 12.34
N ALA A 103 8.11 19.97 11.61
CA ALA A 103 7.09 20.99 11.76
C ALA A 103 6.17 20.76 12.95
N GLY A 104 6.07 19.51 13.43
CA GLY A 104 5.25 19.11 14.55
C GLY A 104 5.14 17.59 14.63
N PHE A 105 4.30 17.12 15.53
CA PHE A 105 3.96 15.70 15.69
C PHE A 105 2.49 15.51 15.38
N MET A 106 2.17 14.57 14.50
CA MET A 106 0.82 14.29 14.05
C MET A 106 0.55 12.79 14.03
N THR A 107 -0.70 12.41 14.25
CA THR A 107 -1.16 11.04 13.91
C THR A 107 -1.40 10.94 12.41
N PHE A 108 -1.26 9.76 11.84
CA PHE A 108 -1.67 9.53 10.47
C PHE A 108 -3.16 9.20 10.39
N LEU A 109 -3.81 9.65 9.32
CA LEU A 109 -5.25 9.53 9.09
C LEU A 109 -5.61 8.53 8.02
N HIS A 110 -4.63 7.95 7.36
CA HIS A 110 -4.73 7.28 6.07
C HIS A 110 -5.23 8.17 4.93
N GLY A 111 -4.78 7.85 3.75
CA GLY A 111 -5.04 8.60 2.54
C GLY A 111 -3.88 9.50 2.14
N ASP A 112 -4.15 10.55 1.41
CA ASP A 112 -3.16 11.26 0.60
C ASP A 112 -2.41 10.30 -0.35
N ASP A 113 -3.07 9.19 -0.72
CA ASP A 113 -2.48 8.10 -1.47
C ASP A 113 -2.83 8.20 -2.96
N ARG A 114 -1.95 7.66 -3.80
CA ARG A 114 -2.07 7.69 -5.26
C ARG A 114 -1.79 6.32 -5.85
N PHE A 115 -2.72 5.84 -6.67
CA PHE A 115 -2.61 4.54 -7.36
C PHE A 115 -2.81 4.75 -8.85
N TYR A 116 -1.72 4.78 -9.61
CA TYR A 116 -1.77 5.06 -11.05
C TYR A 116 -1.06 4.00 -11.87
N ASN A 117 -1.72 3.58 -12.96
CA ASN A 117 -1.12 2.71 -13.96
C ASN A 117 -0.54 1.40 -13.40
N ASN A 118 -1.17 0.85 -12.37
CA ASN A 118 -0.81 -0.46 -11.82
C ASN A 118 -1.61 -1.56 -12.51
N ILE A 119 -1.13 -2.78 -12.40
CA ILE A 119 -1.82 -4.00 -12.81
C ILE A 119 -2.16 -4.80 -11.55
N PHE A 120 -3.45 -5.05 -11.33
CA PHE A 120 -3.99 -5.85 -10.24
C PHE A 120 -4.55 -7.16 -10.78
N ILE A 121 -4.12 -8.28 -10.23
CA ILE A 121 -4.58 -9.61 -10.64
C ILE A 121 -4.99 -10.40 -9.41
N GLN A 122 -6.26 -10.80 -9.31
CA GLN A 122 -6.71 -11.72 -8.26
C GLN A 122 -6.10 -13.11 -8.52
N ASN A 123 -5.04 -13.44 -7.80
CA ASN A 123 -4.31 -14.69 -7.98
C ASN A 123 -4.58 -15.70 -6.87
N TYR A 124 -4.93 -15.22 -5.68
CA TYR A 124 -5.23 -16.06 -4.53
C TYR A 124 -6.73 -16.18 -4.32
N PRO A 125 -7.22 -17.34 -3.85
CA PRO A 125 -8.63 -17.50 -3.53
C PRO A 125 -9.00 -16.54 -2.39
N VAL A 126 -10.20 -15.96 -2.48
CA VAL A 126 -10.77 -15.16 -1.39
C VAL A 126 -11.46 -16.13 -0.42
N GLU A 127 -10.93 -16.24 0.78
CA GLU A 127 -11.53 -17.00 1.87
C GLU A 127 -12.36 -16.07 2.76
N GLU A 128 -13.29 -16.62 3.54
CA GLU A 128 -14.00 -15.84 4.56
C GLU A 128 -12.98 -15.32 5.58
N THR A 129 -12.96 -13.99 5.76
CA THR A 129 -12.01 -13.34 6.66
C THR A 129 -12.49 -13.40 8.10
N GLU A 130 -11.61 -13.85 9.00
CA GLU A 130 -11.78 -13.61 10.43
C GLU A 130 -11.11 -12.28 10.77
N THR A 131 -11.83 -11.42 11.51
CA THR A 131 -11.23 -10.19 12.04
C THR A 131 -10.14 -10.59 13.05
N VAL A 132 -8.91 -10.24 12.77
CA VAL A 132 -7.79 -10.47 13.69
C VAL A 132 -7.55 -9.20 14.48
N GLU A 133 -7.64 -9.27 15.80
CA GLU A 133 -7.18 -8.20 16.68
C GLU A 133 -5.72 -8.47 17.05
N ASP A 134 -4.84 -7.59 16.63
CA ASP A 134 -3.43 -7.61 17.03
C ASP A 134 -3.02 -6.24 17.57
N MET A 135 -2.33 -6.23 18.71
CA MET A 135 -1.87 -5.02 19.42
C MET A 135 -2.95 -3.92 19.59
N GLY A 136 -4.24 -4.31 19.70
CA GLY A 136 -5.34 -3.35 19.83
C GLY A 136 -5.82 -2.78 18.50
N PHE A 137 -5.34 -3.30 17.37
CA PHE A 137 -5.79 -2.93 16.04
C PHE A 137 -6.70 -4.01 15.48
N LYS A 138 -7.84 -3.61 14.95
CA LYS A 138 -8.64 -4.49 14.10
C LYS A 138 -7.97 -4.53 12.74
N MET A 139 -7.42 -5.68 12.41
CA MET A 139 -6.87 -5.94 11.09
C MET A 139 -7.92 -6.72 10.32
N GLU A 140 -8.57 -6.08 9.37
CA GLU A 140 -9.32 -6.77 8.35
C GLU A 140 -8.29 -7.33 7.37
N ASP A 141 -8.17 -8.64 7.34
CA ASP A 141 -7.34 -9.33 6.37
C ASP A 141 -8.05 -9.27 5.01
N ASN A 142 -7.87 -8.17 4.31
CA ASN A 142 -8.45 -8.03 2.99
C ASN A 142 -7.69 -8.93 2.01
N GLN A 143 -8.36 -9.95 1.51
CA GLN A 143 -7.80 -10.89 0.53
C GLN A 143 -8.21 -10.52 -0.90
N GLU A 144 -9.16 -9.63 -1.08
CA GLU A 144 -9.55 -9.15 -2.40
C GLU A 144 -8.50 -8.17 -2.94
N VAL A 145 -8.08 -8.42 -4.18
CA VAL A 145 -7.06 -7.59 -4.83
C VAL A 145 -7.70 -6.37 -5.48
N GLY A 146 -7.07 -5.22 -5.35
CA GLY A 146 -7.49 -4.00 -6.01
C GLY A 146 -7.59 -2.78 -5.11
N THR A 147 -8.13 -1.70 -5.65
CA THR A 147 -8.20 -0.39 -4.99
C THR A 147 -9.54 -0.11 -4.31
N HIS A 148 -10.49 -1.05 -4.35
CA HIS A 148 -11.81 -0.94 -3.69
C HIS A 148 -11.72 -0.71 -2.17
N VAL A 149 -10.61 -1.03 -1.53
CA VAL A 149 -10.37 -0.74 -0.10
C VAL A 149 -10.49 0.75 0.22
N PHE A 150 -10.47 1.60 -0.79
CA PHE A 150 -10.61 3.05 -0.67
C PHE A 150 -11.99 3.58 -1.07
N ASP A 151 -13.00 2.72 -1.21
CA ASP A 151 -14.34 3.12 -1.64
C ASP A 151 -15.01 4.12 -0.68
N GLU A 152 -14.71 4.04 0.60
CA GLU A 152 -15.23 4.95 1.64
C GLU A 152 -14.33 6.18 1.89
N TYR A 153 -13.23 6.30 1.17
CA TYR A 153 -12.35 7.45 1.31
C TYR A 153 -12.89 8.65 0.53
N PRO A 154 -12.80 9.86 1.08
CA PRO A 154 -13.34 11.03 0.42
C PRO A 154 -12.58 11.35 -0.87
N THR A 155 -13.28 11.88 -1.85
CA THR A 155 -12.64 12.61 -2.95
C THR A 155 -12.06 13.92 -2.41
N TYR A 156 -11.14 14.54 -3.19
CA TYR A 156 -10.59 15.84 -2.80
C TYR A 156 -11.67 16.92 -2.62
N ASP A 157 -12.68 16.95 -3.50
CA ASP A 157 -13.76 17.93 -3.45
C ASP A 157 -14.65 17.73 -2.22
N GLU A 158 -14.92 16.49 -1.83
CA GLU A 158 -15.64 16.19 -0.60
C GLU A 158 -14.83 16.61 0.63
N TRP A 159 -13.56 16.22 0.69
CA TRP A 159 -12.68 16.56 1.80
C TRP A 159 -12.51 18.07 1.96
N ILE A 160 -12.22 18.81 0.88
CA ILE A 160 -12.01 20.25 0.92
C ILE A 160 -13.29 21.02 1.25
N SER A 161 -14.47 20.46 0.94
CA SER A 161 -15.76 21.09 1.23
C SER A 161 -16.03 21.27 2.74
N HIS A 162 -15.32 20.52 3.58
CA HIS A 162 -15.40 20.65 5.03
C HIS A 162 -14.66 21.88 5.57
N PHE A 163 -13.84 22.54 4.78
CA PHE A 163 -13.03 23.68 5.18
C PHE A 163 -13.58 24.99 4.58
N GLU A 164 -13.70 26.00 5.42
CA GLU A 164 -14.11 27.35 5.00
C GLU A 164 -12.86 28.13 4.58
N LEU A 165 -12.39 27.91 3.34
CA LEU A 165 -11.10 28.43 2.84
C LEU A 165 -11.02 29.97 2.77
N ASP A 166 -12.17 30.66 2.76
CA ASP A 166 -12.32 32.11 2.72
C ASP A 166 -12.33 32.76 4.11
N LYS A 167 -12.30 31.96 5.16
CA LYS A 167 -12.30 32.43 6.56
C LYS A 167 -10.98 32.10 7.26
N PRO A 168 -10.64 32.86 8.32
CA PRO A 168 -9.53 32.49 9.18
C PRO A 168 -9.69 31.06 9.72
N ALA A 169 -8.60 30.31 9.79
CA ALA A 169 -8.62 28.95 10.30
C ALA A 169 -9.20 28.88 11.72
N ASP A 170 -10.28 28.14 11.87
CA ASP A 170 -10.88 27.85 13.17
C ASP A 170 -10.31 26.51 13.68
N MET A 171 -9.37 26.60 14.60
CA MET A 171 -8.69 25.42 15.16
C MET A 171 -9.65 24.44 15.84
N SER A 172 -10.81 24.94 16.35
CA SER A 172 -11.81 24.04 16.97
C SER A 172 -12.51 23.15 15.93
N LYS A 173 -12.51 23.54 14.65
CA LYS A 173 -13.06 22.75 13.56
C LYS A 173 -12.03 21.80 12.92
N LEU A 174 -10.76 22.09 13.09
CA LEU A 174 -9.69 21.22 12.55
C LEU A 174 -9.64 19.87 13.28
N GLU A 175 -9.85 19.86 14.58
CA GLU A 175 -9.72 18.64 15.39
C GLU A 175 -10.63 17.49 14.95
N PRO A 176 -11.95 17.66 14.68
CA PRO A 176 -12.80 16.57 14.20
C PRO A 176 -12.36 15.99 12.86
N TYR A 177 -11.87 16.82 11.95
CA TYR A 177 -11.42 16.37 10.63
C TYR A 177 -10.00 15.83 10.68
N HIS A 178 -9.16 16.38 11.53
CA HIS A 178 -7.77 16.00 11.66
C HIS A 178 -7.58 14.64 12.34
N ASN A 179 -8.52 14.21 13.17
CA ASN A 179 -8.40 12.98 13.97
C ASN A 179 -9.43 11.90 13.58
N LYS A 180 -10.33 12.16 12.64
CA LYS A 180 -11.46 11.25 12.38
C LYS A 180 -11.77 11.00 10.91
N CYS A 181 -11.27 11.82 10.01
CA CYS A 181 -11.57 11.70 8.58
C CYS A 181 -10.32 11.26 7.82
N HIS A 182 -10.49 10.27 6.96
CA HIS A 182 -9.44 9.91 6.02
C HIS A 182 -9.10 11.08 5.09
N LEU A 183 -7.84 11.14 4.68
CA LEU A 183 -7.41 12.04 3.61
C LEU A 183 -7.89 11.52 2.25
N PRO A 184 -7.99 12.37 1.23
CA PRO A 184 -8.38 11.94 -0.11
C PRO A 184 -7.45 10.89 -0.70
N VAL A 185 -8.01 10.03 -1.57
CA VAL A 185 -7.23 9.06 -2.35
C VAL A 185 -7.48 9.30 -3.84
N TRP A 186 -6.43 9.23 -4.65
CA TRP A 186 -6.48 9.40 -6.09
C TRP A 186 -6.15 8.09 -6.80
N VAL A 187 -7.10 7.59 -7.55
CA VAL A 187 -6.99 6.31 -8.26
C VAL A 187 -7.35 6.53 -9.71
N ASN A 188 -6.45 6.18 -10.63
CA ASN A 188 -6.76 6.25 -12.07
C ASN A 188 -5.78 5.44 -12.94
N GLY A 189 -6.26 4.98 -14.10
CA GLY A 189 -5.43 4.34 -15.12
C GLY A 189 -4.97 2.93 -14.78
N ASN A 190 -5.56 2.27 -13.79
CA ASN A 190 -5.17 0.92 -13.39
C ASN A 190 -5.87 -0.16 -14.25
N ALA A 191 -5.29 -1.35 -14.28
CA ALA A 191 -5.86 -2.52 -14.94
C ALA A 191 -6.13 -3.63 -13.92
N TYR A 192 -7.31 -4.27 -14.03
CA TYR A 192 -7.83 -5.27 -13.10
C TYR A 192 -8.20 -6.55 -13.84
N PHE A 193 -7.69 -7.67 -13.35
CA PHE A 193 -7.88 -8.99 -13.95
C PHE A 193 -8.33 -10.02 -12.91
N ASN A 194 -8.99 -11.08 -13.39
CA ASN A 194 -9.41 -12.25 -12.62
C ASN A 194 -10.34 -11.93 -11.44
N GLY A 195 -11.10 -10.84 -11.50
CA GLY A 195 -12.00 -10.42 -10.42
C GLY A 195 -11.40 -9.41 -9.45
N ALA A 196 -10.19 -8.90 -9.70
CA ALA A 196 -9.67 -7.74 -8.98
C ALA A 196 -10.61 -6.52 -9.12
N LYS A 197 -10.72 -5.70 -8.09
CA LYS A 197 -11.76 -4.67 -7.97
C LYS A 197 -11.18 -3.26 -8.00
N ALA A 198 -11.75 -2.41 -8.85
CA ALA A 198 -11.43 -0.99 -8.89
C ALA A 198 -12.17 -0.22 -7.78
N CYS A 199 -11.57 0.87 -7.32
CA CYS A 199 -12.24 1.86 -6.48
C CYS A 199 -13.41 2.51 -7.23
N VAL A 200 -14.51 2.77 -6.55
CA VAL A 200 -15.72 3.40 -7.12
C VAL A 200 -15.45 4.78 -7.73
N ASN A 201 -14.45 5.48 -7.23
CA ASN A 201 -14.06 6.82 -7.68
C ASN A 201 -13.09 6.80 -8.87
N GLU A 202 -12.61 5.64 -9.31
CA GLU A 202 -11.72 5.53 -10.47
C GLU A 202 -12.49 5.67 -11.78
N LYS A 203 -12.11 6.68 -12.59
CA LYS A 203 -12.83 7.01 -13.82
C LYS A 203 -12.27 6.33 -15.06
N GLU A 204 -10.96 6.12 -15.09
CA GLU A 204 -10.26 5.53 -16.23
C GLU A 204 -9.54 4.27 -15.75
N ASN A 205 -10.10 3.11 -16.07
CA ASN A 205 -9.52 1.82 -15.75
C ASN A 205 -9.79 0.82 -16.87
N LEU A 206 -9.05 -0.28 -16.85
CA LEU A 206 -9.29 -1.44 -17.67
C LEU A 206 -9.72 -2.59 -16.73
N MET A 207 -10.91 -3.14 -16.94
CA MET A 207 -11.36 -4.34 -16.24
C MET A 207 -11.55 -5.48 -17.24
N ASP A 208 -10.85 -6.59 -17.03
CA ASP A 208 -11.00 -7.81 -17.83
C ASP A 208 -11.20 -9.02 -16.91
N ASN A 209 -12.46 -9.43 -16.80
CA ASN A 209 -12.86 -10.60 -16.01
C ASN A 209 -13.18 -11.81 -16.90
N GLU A 210 -13.12 -11.66 -18.24
CA GLU A 210 -13.40 -12.72 -19.18
C GLU A 210 -12.17 -13.58 -19.47
N ASN A 211 -11.01 -12.93 -19.58
CA ASN A 211 -9.75 -13.60 -19.85
C ASN A 211 -8.99 -13.89 -18.55
N GLN A 212 -8.65 -15.16 -18.35
CA GLN A 212 -7.83 -15.56 -17.21
C GLN A 212 -6.36 -15.23 -17.46
N VAL A 213 -5.81 -14.36 -16.64
CA VAL A 213 -4.37 -14.00 -16.64
C VAL A 213 -3.65 -14.86 -15.62
N LYS A 214 -2.59 -15.54 -16.05
CA LYS A 214 -1.74 -16.35 -15.18
C LYS A 214 -0.34 -15.76 -15.13
N VAL A 215 0.16 -15.57 -13.93
CA VAL A 215 1.55 -15.14 -13.69
C VAL A 215 2.30 -16.29 -13.04
N GLU A 216 3.44 -16.66 -13.62
CA GLU A 216 4.30 -17.72 -13.12
C GLU A 216 5.73 -17.19 -12.97
N LEU A 217 6.33 -17.47 -11.83
CA LEU A 217 7.77 -17.27 -11.63
C LEU A 217 8.50 -18.54 -12.08
N VAL A 218 9.36 -18.41 -13.09
CA VAL A 218 10.14 -19.52 -13.62
C VAL A 218 11.61 -19.29 -13.33
N GLU A 219 12.19 -20.12 -12.45
CA GLU A 219 13.64 -20.14 -12.23
C GLU A 219 14.35 -20.82 -13.40
N LYS A 220 15.28 -20.11 -14.02
CA LYS A 220 16.22 -20.69 -14.99
C LYS A 220 17.58 -20.78 -14.36
N ALA A 221 18.18 -21.98 -14.37
CA ALA A 221 19.56 -22.16 -13.94
C ALA A 221 20.48 -21.20 -14.73
N ALA A 222 21.17 -20.32 -14.03
CA ALA A 222 22.16 -19.46 -14.65
C ALA A 222 23.31 -20.32 -15.18
N THR A 223 23.44 -20.40 -16.48
CA THR A 223 24.68 -20.95 -17.11
C THR A 223 25.78 -19.93 -16.87
N ILE A 224 26.62 -20.18 -15.87
CA ILE A 224 27.85 -19.37 -15.67
C ILE A 224 28.73 -19.58 -16.90
N PRO A 225 29.04 -18.56 -17.72
CA PRO A 225 29.97 -18.74 -18.82
C PRO A 225 31.31 -19.14 -18.22
N SER A 226 31.87 -20.27 -18.66
CA SER A 226 33.17 -20.68 -18.25
C SER A 226 34.17 -19.55 -18.58
N ARG A 227 34.84 -18.99 -17.57
CA ARG A 227 35.90 -18.03 -17.77
C ARG A 227 36.93 -18.70 -18.67
N ARG A 228 37.09 -18.22 -19.89
CA ARG A 228 38.29 -18.56 -20.69
C ARG A 228 39.48 -17.96 -19.95
N THR A 229 40.30 -18.81 -19.40
CA THR A 229 41.60 -18.43 -18.88
C THR A 229 42.43 -17.96 -20.10
N CYS A 230 42.71 -16.67 -20.20
CA CYS A 230 43.74 -16.20 -21.11
C CYS A 230 45.08 -16.73 -20.59
N MET A 231 45.57 -17.77 -21.22
CA MET A 231 46.97 -18.12 -21.06
C MET A 231 47.77 -17.06 -21.81
N SER A 232 48.52 -16.24 -21.06
CA SER A 232 49.57 -15.39 -21.58
C SER A 232 50.72 -16.28 -22.03
N SER A 233 50.98 -16.26 -23.32
CA SER A 233 52.28 -16.70 -23.92
C SER A 233 53.31 -15.63 -23.71
#